data_6b71fc3731d362da82a27e5d0a22226f
#
_entry.id   6b71fc3731d362da82a27e5d0a22226f
#
_cell.length_a   1.000
_cell.length_b   1.000
_cell.length_c   1.000
_cell.angle_alpha   90.00
_cell.angle_beta   90.00
_cell.angle_gamma   90.00
#
_symmetry.space_group_name_H-M   'P 1'
#
loop_
_entity.id
_entity.type
_entity.pdbx_description
1 polymer ?
#
loop_
_entity_poly.entity_id
_entity_poly.type
_entity_poly.pdbx_seq_one_letter_code
_entity_poly.pdbx_strand_id
1 'polypeptide(L)'
;MRLLSKFLFTFAAFAFIGMAGSSAFADGIVLVNPDIQKLVPPLAALNLQHSGKSTTESGGVSFTGSGDLAFGDISAGPHQHTVAFSDLGLGRANDLQVLLNINEANGGNKMPITIDSLILTAYDKNGNSVFSASLVDGPVTLDQFKHGQGANSDYAFGLDSEAAARLQAAIDQDPTLRLGLTASLSNVNGGPERFKYAGNAGPVPEPATMVLFGTSLAGLASVVRRRRKAAAIKAAIETDVN
;
A
#
# COMPACT_ATOMS: atom_id res chain seq x y z
N MET A 1 -21.99 -44.62 67.49
CA MET A 1 -22.39 -44.12 66.16
C MET A 1 -21.78 -42.80 65.97
N ARG A 2 -20.65 -42.71 65.17
CA ARG A 2 -20.00 -41.50 64.87
C ARG A 2 -19.84 -41.45 63.30
N LEU A 3 -20.60 -40.54 62.68
CA LEU A 3 -20.46 -40.25 61.25
C LEU A 3 -19.25 -39.36 61.08
N LEU A 4 -18.24 -39.82 60.33
CA LEU A 4 -17.15 -39.02 59.81
C LEU A 4 -17.59 -38.41 58.47
N SER A 5 -17.77 -37.09 58.47
CA SER A 5 -17.93 -36.30 57.28
C SER A 5 -16.57 -36.11 56.63
N LYS A 6 -16.39 -36.62 55.41
CA LYS A 6 -15.22 -36.39 54.60
C LYS A 6 -15.43 -35.09 53.81
N PHE A 7 -14.72 -34.03 54.22
CA PHE A 7 -14.60 -32.80 53.42
C PHE A 7 -13.64 -33.06 52.25
N LEU A 8 -14.18 -33.02 51.05
CA LEU A 8 -13.41 -33.05 49.83
C LEU A 8 -13.01 -31.61 49.46
N PHE A 9 -11.74 -31.26 49.65
CA PHE A 9 -11.20 -29.98 49.19
C PHE A 9 -10.92 -30.09 47.72
N THR A 10 -11.75 -29.44 46.89
CA THR A 10 -11.47 -29.26 45.46
C THR A 10 -10.60 -28.03 45.29
N PHE A 11 -9.32 -28.26 44.97
CA PHE A 11 -8.38 -27.20 44.59
C PHE A 11 -8.72 -26.73 43.17
N ALA A 12 -9.34 -25.56 43.04
CA ALA A 12 -9.50 -24.87 41.78
C ALA A 12 -8.17 -24.20 41.42
N ALA A 13 -7.45 -24.81 40.48
CA ALA A 13 -6.27 -24.19 39.89
C ALA A 13 -6.74 -23.04 38.99
N PHE A 14 -6.57 -21.81 39.46
CA PHE A 14 -6.70 -20.60 38.62
C PHE A 14 -5.47 -20.54 37.69
N ALA A 15 -5.68 -20.93 36.45
CA ALA A 15 -4.72 -20.64 35.39
C ALA A 15 -4.72 -19.11 35.16
N PHE A 16 -3.71 -18.44 35.64
CA PHE A 16 -3.39 -17.06 35.27
C PHE A 16 -2.91 -17.11 33.81
N ILE A 17 -3.83 -16.87 32.88
CA ILE A 17 -3.46 -16.53 31.51
C ILE A 17 -2.84 -15.15 31.60
N GLY A 18 -1.50 -15.10 31.61
CA GLY A 18 -0.74 -13.87 31.44
C GLY A 18 -1.14 -13.30 30.08
N MET A 19 -1.96 -12.25 30.10
CA MET A 19 -2.07 -11.34 28.97
C MET A 19 -0.67 -10.72 28.83
N ALA A 20 0.14 -11.28 27.94
CA ALA A 20 1.23 -10.56 27.38
C ALA A 20 0.61 -9.30 26.75
N GLY A 21 0.77 -8.17 27.41
CA GLY A 21 0.44 -6.89 26.85
C GLY A 21 1.29 -6.75 25.61
N SER A 22 0.71 -7.03 24.43
CA SER A 22 1.26 -6.54 23.18
C SER A 22 1.34 -5.03 23.38
N SER A 23 2.55 -4.49 23.45
CA SER A 23 2.78 -3.08 23.22
C SER A 23 2.03 -2.77 21.95
N ALA A 24 0.94 -2.01 22.06
CA ALA A 24 0.24 -1.48 20.92
C ALA A 24 1.20 -0.48 20.27
N PHE A 25 2.04 -0.99 19.37
CA PHE A 25 2.65 -0.14 18.38
C PHE A 25 1.46 0.39 17.57
N ALA A 26 1.37 1.70 17.45
CA ALA A 26 0.32 2.31 16.66
C ALA A 26 0.57 1.87 15.21
N ASP A 27 -0.21 0.89 14.75
CA ASP A 27 -0.20 0.44 13.36
C ASP A 27 -0.65 1.56 12.48
N GLY A 28 0.15 1.93 11.50
CA GLY A 28 -0.29 3.06 10.76
C GLY A 28 0.44 3.45 9.51
N ILE A 29 0.21 4.68 9.19
CA ILE A 29 0.78 5.37 8.05
C ILE A 29 2.05 6.08 8.50
N VAL A 30 3.13 5.87 7.79
CA VAL A 30 4.44 6.48 8.06
C VAL A 30 4.91 7.27 6.85
N LEU A 31 5.63 8.38 7.09
CA LEU A 31 6.31 9.11 6.03
C LEU A 31 7.44 8.23 5.48
N VAL A 32 7.46 8.01 4.17
CA VAL A 32 8.50 7.23 3.50
C VAL A 32 9.23 8.09 2.48
N ASN A 33 10.46 7.74 2.16
CA ASN A 33 11.21 8.39 1.10
C ASN A 33 10.89 7.69 -0.23
N PRO A 34 10.11 8.30 -1.14
CA PRO A 34 9.66 7.61 -2.34
C PRO A 34 10.82 7.39 -3.32
N ASP A 35 10.99 6.18 -3.80
CA ASP A 35 11.69 5.93 -5.05
C ASP A 35 10.72 6.23 -6.22
N ILE A 36 10.58 7.50 -6.55
CA ILE A 36 9.58 8.01 -7.52
C ILE A 36 9.73 7.34 -8.91
N GLN A 37 10.87 6.78 -9.21
CA GLN A 37 11.13 6.14 -10.50
C GLN A 37 10.46 4.77 -10.68
N LYS A 38 10.00 4.17 -9.59
CA LYS A 38 9.37 2.84 -9.59
C LYS A 38 7.87 2.86 -9.29
N LEU A 39 7.28 4.04 -9.19
CA LEU A 39 5.86 4.14 -8.89
C LEU A 39 4.99 3.72 -10.07
N VAL A 40 4.01 2.89 -9.80
CA VAL A 40 2.90 2.65 -10.73
C VAL A 40 2.19 3.98 -10.99
N PRO A 41 1.60 4.21 -12.18
CA PRO A 41 0.87 5.46 -12.45
C PRO A 41 -0.12 5.76 -11.32
N PRO A 42 -0.01 6.94 -10.68
CA PRO A 42 -0.82 7.25 -9.50
C PRO A 42 -2.28 7.50 -9.89
N LEU A 43 -3.20 6.95 -9.08
CA LEU A 43 -4.63 7.21 -9.18
C LEU A 43 -5.04 8.29 -8.19
N ALA A 44 -5.85 9.26 -8.63
CA ALA A 44 -6.37 10.31 -7.77
C ALA A 44 -7.21 9.70 -6.63
N ALA A 45 -7.10 10.27 -5.43
CA ALA A 45 -7.81 9.82 -4.25
C ALA A 45 -8.59 10.96 -3.60
N LEU A 46 -7.93 12.07 -3.30
CA LEU A 46 -8.51 13.17 -2.56
C LEU A 46 -7.87 14.49 -3.01
N ASN A 47 -8.66 15.56 -3.10
CA ASN A 47 -8.20 16.89 -3.44
C ASN A 47 -8.84 17.87 -2.46
N LEU A 48 -8.06 18.41 -1.54
CA LEU A 48 -8.53 19.37 -0.54
C LEU A 48 -8.25 20.79 -1.01
N GLN A 49 -9.16 21.70 -0.70
CA GLN A 49 -8.98 23.12 -0.90
C GLN A 49 -9.95 23.89 -0.02
N HIS A 50 -9.43 24.66 0.92
CA HIS A 50 -10.25 25.54 1.73
C HIS A 50 -10.89 26.67 0.91
N SER A 51 -11.99 27.20 1.41
CA SER A 51 -12.60 28.42 0.90
C SER A 51 -12.23 29.62 1.79
N GLY A 52 -11.86 30.73 1.14
CA GLY A 52 -11.60 31.99 1.86
C GLY A 52 -10.19 32.10 2.45
N LYS A 53 -10.09 32.56 3.70
CA LYS A 53 -8.82 32.83 4.40
C LYS A 53 -8.45 31.78 5.45
N SER A 54 -9.02 30.59 5.36
CA SER A 54 -8.64 29.49 6.27
C SER A 54 -7.20 29.10 6.04
N THR A 55 -6.50 28.71 7.10
CA THR A 55 -5.17 28.10 7.05
C THR A 55 -5.24 26.61 7.39
N THR A 56 -6.43 26.04 7.37
CA THR A 56 -6.66 24.61 7.61
C THR A 56 -7.56 24.05 6.53
N GLU A 57 -7.32 22.81 6.18
CA GLU A 57 -8.12 22.02 5.25
C GLU A 57 -8.40 20.66 5.86
N SER A 58 -9.62 20.18 5.73
CA SER A 58 -9.98 18.84 6.20
C SER A 58 -11.08 18.24 5.36
N GLY A 59 -10.98 16.98 5.05
CA GLY A 59 -11.98 16.28 4.29
C GLY A 59 -11.58 14.86 3.92
N GLY A 60 -12.42 14.22 3.16
CA GLY A 60 -12.15 12.85 2.78
C GLY A 60 -13.14 12.29 1.77
N VAL A 61 -12.90 11.05 1.41
CA VAL A 61 -13.77 10.24 0.58
C VAL A 61 -13.96 8.87 1.23
N SER A 62 -15.21 8.43 1.31
CA SER A 62 -15.62 7.13 1.82
C SER A 62 -16.48 6.41 0.81
N PHE A 63 -16.60 5.09 0.94
CA PHE A 63 -17.49 4.27 0.13
C PHE A 63 -18.72 3.86 0.95
N THR A 64 -19.90 4.04 0.36
CA THR A 64 -21.20 3.78 1.03
C THR A 64 -21.82 2.44 0.66
N GLY A 65 -21.13 1.62 -0.15
CA GLY A 65 -21.69 0.40 -0.75
C GLY A 65 -22.46 0.66 -2.06
N SER A 66 -22.93 1.87 -2.28
CA SER A 66 -23.64 2.27 -3.50
C SER A 66 -22.90 3.32 -4.32
N GLY A 67 -21.90 3.97 -3.71
CA GLY A 67 -21.10 5.03 -4.36
C GLY A 67 -20.18 5.72 -3.39
N ASP A 68 -19.40 6.63 -3.91
CA ASP A 68 -18.45 7.43 -3.15
C ASP A 68 -19.14 8.63 -2.51
N LEU A 69 -18.77 8.93 -1.28
CA LEU A 69 -19.19 10.11 -0.54
C LEU A 69 -17.98 10.96 -0.20
N ALA A 70 -17.86 12.10 -0.84
CA ALA A 70 -16.86 13.11 -0.50
C ALA A 70 -17.41 14.10 0.52
N PHE A 71 -16.59 14.57 1.45
CA PHE A 71 -16.98 15.47 2.53
C PHE A 71 -15.82 16.40 2.94
N GLY A 72 -16.17 17.54 3.57
CA GLY A 72 -15.19 18.53 4.05
C GLY A 72 -14.80 19.54 2.97
N ASP A 73 -13.59 20.07 3.06
CA ASP A 73 -13.02 21.10 2.18
C ASP A 73 -12.56 20.48 0.86
N ILE A 74 -13.51 20.09 0.03
CA ILE A 74 -13.25 19.39 -1.22
C ILE A 74 -13.11 20.38 -2.38
N SER A 75 -12.01 20.30 -3.10
CA SER A 75 -11.84 21.03 -4.36
C SER A 75 -12.82 20.52 -5.42
N ALA A 76 -13.37 21.41 -6.22
CA ALA A 76 -14.26 21.04 -7.32
C ALA A 76 -13.49 20.18 -8.35
N GLY A 77 -14.14 19.12 -8.85
CA GLY A 77 -13.57 18.27 -9.92
C GLY A 77 -13.68 16.76 -9.65
N PRO A 78 -13.26 15.93 -10.60
CA PRO A 78 -13.47 14.47 -10.56
C PRO A 78 -12.36 13.72 -9.81
N HIS A 79 -11.77 14.30 -8.77
CA HIS A 79 -10.58 13.74 -8.10
C HIS A 79 -10.87 13.13 -6.74
N GLN A 80 -12.14 13.08 -6.32
CA GLN A 80 -12.57 12.57 -5.03
C GLN A 80 -13.34 11.27 -5.21
N HIS A 81 -12.64 10.15 -5.15
CA HIS A 81 -13.28 8.84 -5.25
C HIS A 81 -12.45 7.78 -4.51
N THR A 82 -13.15 6.77 -4.04
CA THR A 82 -12.47 5.58 -3.54
C THR A 82 -11.92 4.78 -4.72
N VAL A 83 -10.79 4.12 -4.52
CA VAL A 83 -10.11 3.33 -5.55
C VAL A 83 -10.14 1.87 -5.13
N ALA A 84 -10.53 0.97 -6.03
CA ALA A 84 -10.41 -0.46 -5.75
C ALA A 84 -8.92 -0.84 -5.66
N PHE A 85 -8.55 -1.67 -4.68
CA PHE A 85 -7.16 -2.08 -4.53
C PHE A 85 -6.64 -2.79 -5.78
N SER A 86 -7.49 -3.57 -6.44
CA SER A 86 -7.20 -4.23 -7.72
C SER A 86 -6.81 -3.27 -8.85
N ASP A 87 -7.37 -2.05 -8.85
CA ASP A 87 -7.12 -1.06 -9.90
C ASP A 87 -5.72 -0.42 -9.77
N LEU A 88 -5.09 -0.58 -8.60
CA LEU A 88 -3.73 -0.10 -8.37
C LEU A 88 -2.67 -1.01 -9.02
N GLY A 89 -3.03 -2.22 -9.44
CA GLY A 89 -2.09 -3.18 -10.02
C GLY A 89 -1.00 -3.66 -9.05
N LEU A 90 -1.24 -3.54 -7.74
CA LEU A 90 -0.29 -3.93 -6.70
C LEU A 90 -0.48 -5.39 -6.34
N GLY A 91 0.64 -6.09 -6.16
CA GLY A 91 0.64 -7.48 -5.68
C GLY A 91 0.48 -7.60 -4.17
N ARG A 92 0.82 -6.55 -3.42
CA ARG A 92 0.86 -6.57 -1.95
C ARG A 92 0.50 -5.22 -1.35
N ALA A 93 -0.15 -5.26 -0.18
CA ALA A 93 -0.48 -4.07 0.59
C ALA A 93 0.75 -3.25 1.02
N ASN A 94 1.89 -3.91 1.24
CA ASN A 94 3.15 -3.24 1.60
C ASN A 94 3.72 -2.35 0.48
N ASP A 95 3.26 -2.55 -0.76
CA ASP A 95 3.68 -1.75 -1.90
C ASP A 95 2.80 -0.49 -2.08
N LEU A 96 1.70 -0.37 -1.31
CA LEU A 96 0.79 0.77 -1.35
C LEU A 96 1.44 2.03 -0.78
N GLN A 97 1.31 3.13 -1.50
CA GLN A 97 1.71 4.46 -1.05
C GLN A 97 0.60 5.48 -1.28
N VAL A 98 0.50 6.44 -0.38
CA VAL A 98 -0.28 7.66 -0.54
C VAL A 98 0.70 8.78 -0.86
N LEU A 99 0.59 9.34 -2.04
CA LEU A 99 1.40 10.47 -2.47
C LEU A 99 0.67 11.77 -2.17
N LEU A 100 1.35 12.73 -1.58
CA LEU A 100 0.87 14.09 -1.38
C LEU A 100 1.62 15.04 -2.33
N ASN A 101 0.89 15.78 -3.13
CA ASN A 101 1.39 16.90 -3.89
C ASN A 101 0.88 18.19 -3.28
N ILE A 102 1.80 18.99 -2.78
CA ILE A 102 1.55 20.27 -2.15
C ILE A 102 1.54 21.35 -3.24
N ASN A 103 0.48 22.15 -3.29
CA ASN A 103 0.31 23.20 -4.28
C ASN A 103 0.18 24.59 -3.62
N GLU A 104 1.17 24.95 -2.83
CA GLU A 104 1.22 26.25 -2.19
C GLU A 104 1.60 27.37 -3.14
N ALA A 105 1.00 28.55 -2.92
CA ALA A 105 1.26 29.72 -3.74
C ALA A 105 2.73 30.15 -3.68
N ASN A 106 3.29 30.59 -4.82
CA ASN A 106 4.67 31.08 -4.96
C ASN A 106 4.95 32.42 -4.22
N GLY A 107 4.27 32.69 -3.12
CA GLY A 107 4.46 33.91 -2.31
C GLY A 107 5.65 33.74 -1.34
N GLY A 108 6.41 34.78 -1.12
CA GLY A 108 7.71 34.83 -0.44
C GLY A 108 7.83 34.30 0.99
N ASN A 109 6.77 33.82 1.60
CA ASN A 109 6.79 33.13 2.90
C ASN A 109 6.33 31.69 2.70
N LYS A 110 7.30 30.84 2.39
CA LYS A 110 7.11 29.37 2.31
C LYS A 110 6.96 28.83 3.73
N MET A 111 5.73 28.82 4.22
CA MET A 111 5.44 28.20 5.53
C MET A 111 5.39 26.69 5.34
N PRO A 112 5.95 25.90 6.27
CA PRO A 112 5.79 24.46 6.26
C PRO A 112 4.30 24.11 6.43
N ILE A 113 3.82 23.11 5.69
CA ILE A 113 2.49 22.51 5.92
C ILE A 113 2.61 21.47 7.01
N THR A 114 1.57 21.35 7.82
CA THR A 114 1.45 20.26 8.78
C THR A 114 0.31 19.33 8.38
N ILE A 115 0.58 18.05 8.28
CA ILE A 115 -0.46 17.03 8.21
C ILE A 115 -0.84 16.69 9.65
N ASP A 116 -2.01 17.16 10.06
CA ASP A 116 -2.53 16.93 11.42
C ASP A 116 -3.08 15.51 11.55
N SER A 117 -3.69 14.98 10.50
CA SER A 117 -4.14 13.60 10.41
C SER A 117 -4.17 13.10 8.97
N LEU A 118 -3.90 11.81 8.81
CA LEU A 118 -4.08 11.08 7.56
C LEU A 118 -4.62 9.69 7.90
N ILE A 119 -5.76 9.32 7.34
CA ILE A 119 -6.44 8.06 7.63
C ILE A 119 -6.76 7.36 6.31
N LEU A 120 -6.25 6.15 6.16
CA LEU A 120 -6.58 5.24 5.09
C LEU A 120 -7.61 4.24 5.60
N THR A 121 -8.71 4.08 4.89
CA THR A 121 -9.77 3.11 5.24
C THR A 121 -10.04 2.21 4.05
N ALA A 122 -10.12 0.90 4.28
CA ALA A 122 -10.61 -0.04 3.28
C ALA A 122 -12.07 -0.45 3.60
N TYR A 123 -12.89 -0.45 2.56
CA TYR A 123 -14.32 -0.75 2.62
C TYR A 123 -14.64 -2.00 1.83
N ASP A 124 -15.53 -2.83 2.38
CA ASP A 124 -16.13 -3.94 1.65
C ASP A 124 -17.17 -3.44 0.62
N LYS A 125 -17.71 -4.34 -0.16
CA LYS A 125 -18.75 -4.05 -1.17
C LYS A 125 -20.04 -3.43 -0.61
N ASN A 126 -20.28 -3.55 0.70
CA ASN A 126 -21.46 -3.01 1.38
C ASN A 126 -21.17 -1.62 1.99
N GLY A 127 -19.95 -1.12 1.92
CA GLY A 127 -19.53 0.14 2.51
C GLY A 127 -19.11 0.03 3.99
N ASN A 128 -18.95 -1.19 4.53
CA ASN A 128 -18.44 -1.36 5.88
C ASN A 128 -16.91 -1.20 5.88
N SER A 129 -16.39 -0.47 6.85
CA SER A 129 -14.95 -0.39 7.09
C SER A 129 -14.44 -1.72 7.63
N VAL A 130 -13.50 -2.33 6.93
CA VAL A 130 -12.86 -3.61 7.28
C VAL A 130 -11.40 -3.43 7.70
N PHE A 131 -10.81 -2.29 7.40
CA PHE A 131 -9.47 -1.91 7.80
C PHE A 131 -9.40 -0.39 7.95
N SER A 132 -8.58 0.06 8.90
CA SER A 132 -8.20 1.47 9.03
C SER A 132 -6.79 1.57 9.57
N ALA A 133 -6.03 2.54 9.03
CA ALA A 133 -4.72 2.93 9.52
C ALA A 133 -4.66 4.46 9.57
N SER A 134 -4.00 4.99 10.60
CA SER A 134 -3.82 6.43 10.79
C SER A 134 -2.35 6.79 10.82
N LEU A 135 -2.06 8.08 10.67
CA LEU A 135 -0.70 8.61 10.78
C LEU A 135 -0.10 8.26 12.14
N VAL A 136 1.07 7.62 12.13
CA VAL A 136 1.83 7.28 13.35
C VAL A 136 2.59 8.51 13.82
N ASP A 137 2.81 8.60 15.13
CA ASP A 137 3.58 9.67 15.80
C ASP A 137 2.97 11.07 15.72
N GLY A 138 1.68 11.20 15.39
CA GLY A 138 0.94 12.45 15.41
C GLY A 138 1.23 13.35 14.20
N PRO A 139 1.04 14.66 14.32
CA PRO A 139 1.18 15.60 13.22
C PRO A 139 2.60 15.60 12.62
N VAL A 140 2.67 15.58 11.29
CA VAL A 140 3.94 15.64 10.54
C VAL A 140 4.06 16.98 9.85
N THR A 141 5.09 17.76 10.21
CA THR A 141 5.42 19.01 9.54
C THR A 141 6.38 18.76 8.39
N LEU A 142 6.02 19.28 7.22
CA LEU A 142 6.74 19.10 5.97
C LEU A 142 7.46 20.42 5.63
N ASP A 143 8.79 20.42 5.82
CA ASP A 143 9.60 21.65 5.78
C ASP A 143 10.01 22.10 4.39
N GLN A 144 9.91 21.25 3.37
CA GLN A 144 10.39 21.53 2.03
C GLN A 144 9.32 21.29 0.98
N PHE A 145 9.06 22.31 0.19
CA PHE A 145 8.16 22.25 -0.94
C PHE A 145 8.95 22.18 -2.23
N LYS A 146 8.69 21.18 -3.04
CA LYS A 146 9.03 21.24 -4.45
C LYS A 146 7.88 21.95 -5.16
N HIS A 147 8.09 23.21 -5.51
CA HIS A 147 7.08 23.99 -6.20
C HIS A 147 6.89 23.52 -7.63
N GLY A 148 5.68 23.40 -8.04
CA GLY A 148 5.33 23.21 -9.43
C GLY A 148 3.99 22.53 -9.59
N GLN A 149 3.13 23.10 -10.41
CA GLN A 149 1.99 22.38 -10.95
C GLN A 149 2.53 21.22 -11.79
N GLY A 150 2.59 20.04 -11.24
CA GLY A 150 3.15 18.91 -11.95
C GLY A 150 2.64 17.56 -11.47
N ALA A 151 2.94 16.53 -12.23
CA ALA A 151 2.59 15.15 -11.94
C ALA A 151 3.41 14.54 -10.77
N ASN A 152 4.44 15.25 -10.29
CA ASN A 152 5.34 14.76 -9.27
C ASN A 152 4.78 15.06 -7.88
N SER A 153 4.71 14.02 -7.06
CA SER A 153 4.37 14.17 -5.65
C SER A 153 5.59 14.58 -4.86
N ASP A 154 5.38 15.45 -3.88
CA ASP A 154 6.45 15.96 -3.04
C ASP A 154 6.78 15.02 -1.89
N TYR A 155 5.77 14.29 -1.40
CA TYR A 155 5.89 13.37 -0.26
C TYR A 155 5.14 12.08 -0.50
N ALA A 156 5.62 11.02 0.12
CA ALA A 156 4.96 9.72 0.09
C ALA A 156 4.81 9.17 1.51
N PHE A 157 3.67 8.54 1.74
CA PHE A 157 3.31 7.86 2.97
C PHE A 157 3.02 6.39 2.64
N GLY A 158 3.63 5.49 3.38
CA GLY A 158 3.41 4.05 3.28
C GLY A 158 2.73 3.51 4.52
N LEU A 159 2.38 2.24 4.50
CA LEU A 159 1.97 1.50 5.68
C LEU A 159 3.21 0.93 6.38
N ASP A 160 3.21 0.94 7.70
CA ASP A 160 4.15 0.13 8.45
C ASP A 160 3.87 -1.37 8.23
N SER A 161 4.76 -2.22 8.73
CA SER A 161 4.68 -3.67 8.48
C SER A 161 3.42 -4.32 9.06
N GLU A 162 2.89 -3.81 10.17
CA GLU A 162 1.73 -4.36 10.85
C GLU A 162 0.43 -3.93 10.17
N ALA A 163 0.29 -2.64 9.85
CA ALA A 163 -0.82 -2.14 9.05
C ALA A 163 -0.86 -2.79 7.67
N ALA A 164 0.29 -2.95 7.01
CA ALA A 164 0.38 -3.62 5.72
C ALA A 164 -0.07 -5.09 5.80
N ALA A 165 0.33 -5.81 6.84
CA ALA A 165 -0.09 -7.20 7.05
C ALA A 165 -1.61 -7.31 7.30
N ARG A 166 -2.19 -6.39 8.08
CA ARG A 166 -3.64 -6.35 8.32
C ARG A 166 -4.43 -6.01 7.06
N LEU A 167 -3.97 -5.03 6.28
CA LEU A 167 -4.61 -4.71 5.01
C LEU A 167 -4.50 -5.88 4.03
N GLN A 168 -3.33 -6.55 3.97
CA GLN A 168 -3.15 -7.74 3.12
C GLN A 168 -4.13 -8.85 3.50
N ALA A 169 -4.28 -9.13 4.79
CA ALA A 169 -5.24 -10.14 5.24
C ALA A 169 -6.69 -9.79 4.86
N ALA A 170 -7.06 -8.51 4.86
CA ALA A 170 -8.36 -8.07 4.40
C ALA A 170 -8.53 -8.24 2.88
N ILE A 171 -7.50 -7.89 2.09
CA ILE A 171 -7.48 -8.06 0.62
C ILE A 171 -7.55 -9.54 0.23
N ASP A 172 -6.86 -10.41 0.95
CA ASP A 172 -6.88 -11.86 0.70
C ASP A 172 -8.28 -12.47 0.93
N GLN A 173 -9.09 -11.85 1.81
CA GLN A 173 -10.49 -12.24 2.05
C GLN A 173 -11.45 -11.64 1.01
N ASP A 174 -11.22 -10.39 0.61
CA ASP A 174 -12.01 -9.68 -0.38
C ASP A 174 -11.11 -8.81 -1.28
N PRO A 175 -10.73 -9.29 -2.46
CA PRO A 175 -9.88 -8.52 -3.38
C PRO A 175 -10.60 -7.32 -4.02
N THR A 176 -11.88 -7.14 -3.77
CA THR A 176 -12.69 -6.03 -4.31
C THR A 176 -12.75 -4.83 -3.38
N LEU A 177 -12.01 -4.85 -2.26
CA LEU A 177 -11.95 -3.74 -1.30
C LEU A 177 -11.65 -2.40 -1.97
N ARG A 178 -12.35 -1.37 -1.52
CA ARG A 178 -12.12 0.00 -1.97
C ARG A 178 -11.43 0.83 -0.90
N LEU A 179 -10.42 1.57 -1.31
CA LEU A 179 -9.65 2.44 -0.43
C LEU A 179 -10.24 3.84 -0.44
N GLY A 180 -10.54 4.37 0.73
CA GLY A 180 -10.89 5.77 0.95
C GLY A 180 -9.83 6.47 1.79
N LEU A 181 -9.77 7.79 1.67
CA LEU A 181 -8.78 8.62 2.35
C LEU A 181 -9.46 9.78 3.06
N THR A 182 -9.00 10.07 4.27
CA THR A 182 -9.36 11.27 5.03
C THR A 182 -8.08 11.97 5.46
N ALA A 183 -8.02 13.29 5.32
CA ALA A 183 -6.87 14.07 5.74
C ALA A 183 -7.31 15.39 6.39
N SER A 184 -6.44 15.88 7.29
CA SER A 184 -6.53 17.22 7.87
C SER A 184 -5.15 17.85 7.82
N LEU A 185 -5.09 19.09 7.37
CA LEU A 185 -3.88 19.87 7.19
C LEU A 185 -4.01 21.22 7.86
N SER A 186 -2.91 21.76 8.32
CA SER A 186 -2.80 23.11 8.83
C SER A 186 -1.58 23.83 8.23
N ASN A 187 -1.59 25.17 8.38
CA ASN A 187 -0.64 26.08 7.74
C ASN A 187 -0.69 26.08 6.21
N VAL A 188 -1.86 25.77 5.64
CA VAL A 188 -2.11 25.84 4.20
C VAL A 188 -2.48 27.26 3.79
N ASN A 189 -1.94 27.75 2.67
CA ASN A 189 -2.15 29.12 2.18
C ASN A 189 -2.32 29.21 0.67
N GLY A 190 -2.42 28.09 -0.02
CA GLY A 190 -2.29 28.05 -1.46
C GLY A 190 -3.45 27.46 -2.23
N GLY A 191 -3.09 26.71 -3.24
CA GLY A 191 -4.00 25.96 -4.09
C GLY A 191 -4.37 24.61 -3.45
N PRO A 192 -5.06 23.73 -4.20
CA PRO A 192 -5.51 22.46 -3.65
C PRO A 192 -4.36 21.47 -3.43
N GLU A 193 -4.32 20.87 -2.26
CA GLU A 193 -3.46 19.74 -1.92
C GLU A 193 -4.04 18.46 -2.48
N ARG A 194 -3.19 17.68 -3.17
CA ARG A 194 -3.63 16.51 -3.92
C ARG A 194 -3.03 15.24 -3.36
N PHE A 195 -3.91 14.33 -2.97
CA PHE A 195 -3.53 12.98 -2.57
C PHE A 195 -3.84 12.00 -3.70
N LYS A 196 -2.92 11.05 -3.89
CA LYS A 196 -3.03 10.00 -4.91
C LYS A 196 -2.60 8.67 -4.31
N TYR A 197 -3.21 7.59 -4.74
CA TYR A 197 -2.68 6.26 -4.50
C TYR A 197 -1.64 5.91 -5.56
N ALA A 198 -0.55 5.33 -5.12
CA ALA A 198 0.48 4.78 -5.98
C ALA A 198 1.02 3.49 -5.39
N GLY A 199 1.83 2.80 -6.14
CA GLY A 199 2.52 1.63 -5.65
C GLY A 199 4.01 1.70 -5.93
N ASN A 200 4.79 1.18 -5.01
CA ASN A 200 6.14 0.80 -5.34
C ASN A 200 6.05 -0.45 -6.22
N ALA A 201 6.33 -0.33 -7.49
CA ALA A 201 6.43 -1.50 -8.36
C ALA A 201 7.58 -2.36 -7.82
N GLY A 202 7.23 -3.30 -6.95
CA GLY A 202 8.15 -4.36 -6.56
C GLY A 202 8.75 -5.00 -7.83
N PRO A 203 9.85 -5.73 -7.72
CA PRO A 203 10.41 -6.39 -8.89
C PRO A 203 9.29 -7.21 -9.53
N VAL A 204 8.86 -6.76 -10.70
CA VAL A 204 7.89 -7.51 -11.51
C VAL A 204 8.51 -8.90 -11.68
N PRO A 205 7.86 -9.98 -11.23
CA PRO A 205 8.38 -11.32 -11.48
C PRO A 205 8.66 -11.40 -12.97
N GLU A 206 9.92 -11.60 -13.34
CA GLU A 206 10.30 -11.66 -14.76
C GLU A 206 9.35 -12.62 -15.44
N PRO A 207 8.68 -12.20 -16.53
CA PRO A 207 7.64 -13.02 -17.14
C PRO A 207 8.21 -14.41 -17.38
N ALA A 208 7.39 -15.44 -17.28
CA ALA A 208 7.74 -16.84 -17.58
C ALA A 208 8.51 -17.00 -18.90
N THR A 209 8.59 -15.93 -19.70
CA THR A 209 9.46 -15.73 -20.87
C THR A 209 10.93 -16.03 -20.57
N MET A 210 11.47 -15.68 -19.40
CA MET A 210 12.87 -15.99 -19.05
C MET A 210 13.05 -17.50 -18.79
N VAL A 211 12.07 -18.11 -18.13
CA VAL A 211 12.05 -19.58 -17.94
C VAL A 211 11.85 -20.28 -19.29
N LEU A 212 10.95 -19.76 -20.12
CA LEU A 212 10.69 -20.29 -21.45
C LEU A 212 11.91 -20.10 -22.38
N PHE A 213 12.56 -18.95 -22.32
CA PHE A 213 13.78 -18.69 -23.08
C PHE A 213 14.93 -19.60 -22.61
N GLY A 214 15.13 -19.76 -21.31
CA GLY A 214 16.13 -20.66 -20.74
C GLY A 214 15.89 -22.13 -21.12
N THR A 215 14.65 -22.60 -21.06
CA THR A 215 14.29 -23.96 -21.44
C THR A 215 14.40 -24.18 -22.97
N SER A 216 14.09 -23.17 -23.76
CA SER A 216 14.25 -23.22 -25.23
C SER A 216 15.73 -23.30 -25.63
N LEU A 217 16.61 -22.52 -25.00
CA LEU A 217 18.07 -22.60 -25.20
C LEU A 217 18.63 -23.96 -24.80
N ALA A 218 18.21 -24.52 -23.65
CA ALA A 218 18.62 -25.83 -23.22
C ALA A 218 18.15 -26.94 -24.20
N GLY A 219 16.93 -26.79 -24.72
CA GLY A 219 16.39 -27.66 -25.77
C GLY A 219 17.23 -27.63 -27.05
N LEU A 220 17.55 -26.43 -27.55
CA LEU A 220 18.41 -26.26 -28.74
C LEU A 220 19.82 -26.84 -28.52
N ALA A 221 20.43 -26.58 -27.39
CA ALA A 221 21.75 -27.13 -27.06
C ALA A 221 21.74 -28.67 -27.05
N SER A 222 20.70 -29.30 -26.58
CA SER A 222 20.53 -30.76 -26.56
C SER A 222 20.42 -31.35 -27.99
N VAL A 223 19.68 -30.69 -28.87
CA VAL A 223 19.53 -31.08 -30.29
C VAL A 223 20.86 -30.96 -31.02
N VAL A 224 21.59 -29.85 -30.85
CA VAL A 224 22.91 -29.65 -31.47
C VAL A 224 23.90 -30.71 -31.00
N ARG A 225 23.90 -31.04 -29.71
CA ARG A 225 24.76 -32.07 -29.14
C ARG A 225 24.45 -33.48 -29.72
N ARG A 226 23.18 -33.80 -29.91
CA ARG A 226 22.77 -35.09 -30.54
C ARG A 226 23.22 -35.17 -31.99
N ARG A 227 23.04 -34.07 -32.79
CA ARG A 227 23.48 -34.02 -34.19
C ARG A 227 25.01 -34.19 -34.32
N ARG A 228 25.81 -33.53 -33.47
CA ARG A 228 27.26 -33.67 -33.44
C ARG A 228 27.70 -35.12 -33.13
N LYS A 229 27.05 -35.77 -32.15
CA LYS A 229 27.32 -37.18 -31.86
C LYS A 229 26.98 -38.13 -33.02
N ALA A 230 25.85 -37.91 -33.67
CA ALA A 230 25.44 -38.72 -34.84
C ALA A 230 26.42 -38.55 -36.03
N ALA A 231 26.89 -37.29 -36.28
CA ALA A 231 27.90 -37.02 -37.31
C ALA A 231 29.25 -37.67 -37.01
N ALA A 232 29.69 -37.64 -35.73
CA ALA A 232 30.94 -38.31 -35.30
C ALA A 232 30.89 -39.80 -35.45
N ILE A 233 29.75 -40.46 -35.12
CA ILE A 233 29.55 -41.89 -35.31
C ILE A 233 29.57 -42.27 -36.79
N LYS A 234 28.90 -41.46 -37.66
CA LYS A 234 28.92 -41.72 -39.10
C LYS A 234 30.32 -41.62 -39.67
N ALA A 235 31.10 -40.62 -39.31
CA ALA A 235 32.50 -40.44 -39.72
C ALA A 235 33.40 -41.61 -39.28
N ALA A 236 33.21 -42.15 -38.07
CA ALA A 236 33.98 -43.29 -37.58
C ALA A 236 33.68 -44.58 -38.34
N ILE A 237 32.42 -44.82 -38.76
CA ILE A 237 32.04 -45.99 -39.55
C ILE A 237 32.63 -45.91 -40.98
N GLU A 238 32.65 -44.71 -41.61
CA GLU A 238 33.25 -44.53 -42.93
C GLU A 238 34.76 -44.72 -42.96
N THR A 239 35.47 -44.53 -41.81
CA THR A 239 36.93 -44.73 -41.74
C THR A 239 37.33 -46.20 -41.52
N ASP A 240 36.40 -47.05 -41.03
CA ASP A 240 36.64 -48.43 -40.72
C ASP A 240 36.36 -49.39 -41.94
N VAL A 241 35.79 -48.83 -43.02
CA VAL A 241 35.37 -49.58 -44.23
C VAL A 241 36.38 -49.42 -45.38
N ASN A 242 37.40 -48.56 -45.28
CA ASN A 242 38.48 -48.39 -46.27
C ASN A 242 39.80 -48.92 -45.72
#